data_cc47c688a9b767c8fa495c36441c71fe
#
_entry.id   cc47c688a9b767c8fa495c36441c71fe
#
_cell.length_a   1.000
_cell.length_b   1.000
_cell.length_c   1.000
_cell.angle_alpha   90.00
_cell.angle_beta   90.00
_cell.angle_gamma   90.00
#
_symmetry.space_group_name_H-M   'P 1'
#
loop_
_entity.id
_entity.type
_entity.pdbx_description
1 polymer ?
#
loop_
_entity_poly.entity_id
_entity_poly.type
_entity_poly.pdbx_seq_one_letter_code
_entity_poly.pdbx_strand_id
1 'polypeptide(L)'
;MNEQQPIAIVGAGGIFPGAPDLPRFWKNISEGVCSAKDVPPGRWILPDKEAFDPQKGAPDKVYSLKACFVEDFKLDPAGLDLRESFIERLDQVFHLALHAARQAFLDSQHKTINRARTGVIIGNIVLPTDAASAFSRETLLPAFETAAF
;
A
#
# COMPACT_ATOMS: atom_id res chain seq x y z
N MET A 1 37.16 -18.64 -1.43
CA MET A 1 36.03 -18.15 -0.61
C MET A 1 35.65 -16.80 -1.20
N ASN A 2 34.43 -16.68 -1.76
CA ASN A 2 33.98 -15.36 -2.25
C ASN A 2 33.72 -14.49 -1.00
N GLU A 3 34.56 -13.49 -0.80
CA GLU A 3 34.28 -12.44 0.16
C GLU A 3 33.01 -11.73 -0.29
N GLN A 4 31.90 -11.97 0.39
CA GLN A 4 30.68 -11.22 0.16
C GLN A 4 30.96 -9.78 0.59
N GLN A 5 30.92 -8.86 -0.39
CA GLN A 5 31.02 -7.44 -0.05
C GLN A 5 29.81 -7.05 0.82
N PRO A 6 30.03 -6.36 1.93
CA PRO A 6 28.95 -5.94 2.79
C PRO A 6 28.04 -4.96 2.07
N ILE A 7 26.70 -5.12 2.29
CA ILE A 7 25.69 -4.20 1.77
C ILE A 7 25.19 -3.35 2.95
N ALA A 8 25.20 -2.03 2.77
CA ALA A 8 24.73 -1.09 3.78
C ALA A 8 23.30 -0.61 3.44
N ILE A 9 22.41 -0.59 4.45
CA ILE A 9 21.17 0.16 4.38
C ILE A 9 21.48 1.60 4.75
N VAL A 10 21.27 2.53 3.81
CA VAL A 10 21.67 3.94 3.99
C VAL A 10 20.50 4.87 4.22
N GLY A 11 19.26 4.39 4.07
CA GLY A 11 18.06 5.15 4.35
C GLY A 11 16.84 4.25 4.37
N ALA A 12 15.85 4.63 5.13
CA ALA A 12 14.59 3.92 5.25
C ALA A 12 13.40 4.90 5.25
N GLY A 13 12.25 4.45 4.75
CA GLY A 13 11.03 5.23 4.74
C GLY A 13 9.81 4.34 4.71
N GLY A 14 8.68 4.84 5.17
CA GLY A 14 7.45 4.05 5.16
C GLY A 14 6.26 4.83 5.71
N ILE A 15 5.08 4.33 5.38
CA ILE A 15 3.81 4.79 5.91
C ILE A 15 3.03 3.57 6.40
N PHE A 16 2.43 3.67 7.56
CA PHE A 16 1.78 2.56 8.24
C PHE A 16 0.44 3.02 8.84
N PRO A 17 -0.48 2.12 9.14
CA PRO A 17 -1.69 2.45 9.86
C PRO A 17 -1.38 3.19 11.17
N GLY A 18 -1.91 4.42 11.33
CA GLY A 18 -1.66 5.26 12.49
C GLY A 18 -0.25 5.84 12.61
N ALA A 19 0.59 5.70 11.56
CA ALA A 19 1.95 6.24 11.54
C ALA A 19 2.35 6.71 10.13
N PRO A 20 2.49 8.02 9.92
CA PRO A 20 2.85 8.59 8.62
C PRO A 20 4.33 8.42 8.27
N ASP A 21 5.16 7.99 9.23
CA ASP A 21 6.60 7.85 9.10
C ASP A 21 7.16 6.78 10.06
N LEU A 22 8.43 6.45 9.91
CA LEU A 22 9.13 5.48 10.75
C LEU A 22 9.25 5.91 12.21
N PRO A 23 9.56 7.16 12.58
CA PRO A 23 9.60 7.60 13.98
C PRO A 23 8.27 7.37 14.69
N ARG A 24 7.16 7.72 14.06
CA ARG A 24 5.82 7.48 14.63
C ARG A 24 5.49 5.99 14.71
N PHE A 25 5.86 5.22 13.70
CA PHE A 25 5.69 3.76 13.71
C PHE A 25 6.45 3.11 14.86
N TRP A 26 7.71 3.49 15.06
CA TRP A 26 8.52 3.01 16.17
C TRP A 26 7.94 3.40 17.54
N LYS A 27 7.47 4.63 17.66
CA LYS A 27 6.77 5.10 18.86
C LYS A 27 5.54 4.25 19.17
N ASN A 28 4.71 3.98 18.17
CA ASN A 28 3.51 3.15 18.33
C ASN A 28 3.88 1.73 18.82
N ILE A 29 4.95 1.15 18.29
CA ILE A 29 5.45 -0.17 18.75
C ILE A 29 5.89 -0.10 20.21
N SER A 30 6.72 0.88 20.57
CA SER A 30 7.28 1.00 21.92
C SER A 30 6.22 1.31 22.99
N GLU A 31 5.14 1.97 22.61
CA GLU A 31 4.00 2.30 23.47
C GLU A 31 2.88 1.23 23.43
N GLY A 32 3.04 0.17 22.63
CA GLY A 32 2.03 -0.88 22.49
C GLY A 32 0.72 -0.41 21.83
N VAL A 33 0.78 0.64 20.98
CA VAL A 33 -0.40 1.19 20.31
C VAL A 33 -0.90 0.23 19.23
N CYS A 34 -2.13 -0.23 19.37
CA CYS A 34 -2.80 -1.04 18.35
C CYS A 34 -3.58 -0.13 17.38
N SER A 35 -3.26 -0.20 16.10
CA SER A 35 -3.93 0.57 15.04
C SER A 35 -5.09 -0.20 14.39
N ALA A 36 -5.47 -1.37 14.91
CA ALA A 36 -6.61 -2.12 14.41
C ALA A 36 -7.92 -1.42 14.78
N LYS A 37 -8.78 -1.21 13.80
CA LYS A 37 -10.08 -0.55 13.93
C LYS A 37 -11.17 -1.40 13.29
N ASP A 38 -12.40 -1.13 13.63
CA ASP A 38 -13.53 -1.69 12.91
C ASP A 38 -13.52 -1.20 11.45
N VAL A 39 -13.89 -2.08 10.53
CA VAL A 39 -13.98 -1.75 9.10
C VAL A 39 -15.00 -0.62 8.92
N PRO A 40 -14.63 0.48 8.24
CA PRO A 40 -15.56 1.57 7.99
C PRO A 40 -16.77 1.13 7.19
N PRO A 41 -17.97 1.67 7.46
CA PRO A 41 -19.17 1.38 6.69
C PRO A 41 -18.94 1.66 5.18
N GLY A 42 -19.40 0.75 4.32
CA GLY A 42 -19.27 0.89 2.88
C GLY A 42 -17.88 0.56 2.32
N ARG A 43 -16.95 0.06 3.13
CA ARG A 43 -15.63 -0.40 2.68
C ARG A 43 -15.74 -1.64 1.79
N TRP A 44 -16.69 -2.51 2.05
CA TRP A 44 -16.98 -3.67 1.22
C TRP A 44 -18.16 -3.40 0.30
N ILE A 45 -18.17 -4.05 -0.84
CA ILE A 45 -19.31 -4.04 -1.78
C ILE A 45 -20.50 -4.75 -1.16
N LEU A 46 -20.23 -5.85 -0.42
CA LEU A 46 -21.25 -6.61 0.30
C LEU A 46 -21.53 -5.98 1.66
N PRO A 47 -22.78 -6.03 2.13
CA PRO A 47 -23.11 -5.69 3.51
C PRO A 47 -22.31 -6.55 4.50
N ASP A 48 -21.95 -5.98 5.65
CA ASP A 48 -21.17 -6.67 6.70
C ASP A 48 -21.75 -8.02 7.09
N LYS A 49 -23.08 -8.12 7.16
CA LYS A 49 -23.79 -9.37 7.48
C LYS A 49 -23.57 -10.48 6.46
N GLU A 50 -23.32 -10.10 5.21
CA GLU A 50 -23.06 -11.04 4.12
C GLU A 50 -21.58 -11.37 3.98
N ALA A 51 -20.71 -10.45 4.37
CA ALA A 51 -19.26 -10.60 4.28
C ALA A 51 -18.65 -11.33 5.49
N PHE A 52 -19.28 -11.27 6.67
CA PHE A 52 -18.74 -11.74 7.94
C PHE A 52 -19.34 -13.07 8.40
N ASP A 53 -18.46 -13.95 8.90
CA ASP A 53 -18.81 -15.15 9.65
C ASP A 53 -17.75 -15.33 10.76
N PRO A 54 -18.12 -15.48 12.04
CA PRO A 54 -17.17 -15.69 13.11
C PRO A 54 -16.43 -17.02 13.00
N GLN A 55 -16.94 -17.97 12.21
CA GLN A 55 -16.28 -19.25 11.98
C GLN A 55 -15.09 -19.07 11.04
N LYS A 56 -13.88 -19.32 11.54
CA LYS A 56 -12.66 -19.27 10.74
C LYS A 56 -12.71 -20.33 9.62
N GLY A 57 -12.51 -19.88 8.40
CA GLY A 57 -12.51 -20.76 7.21
C GLY A 57 -13.88 -20.94 6.57
N ALA A 58 -14.92 -20.21 6.99
CA ALA A 58 -16.17 -20.17 6.27
C ALA A 58 -15.93 -19.68 4.82
N PRO A 59 -16.48 -20.35 3.78
CA PRO A 59 -16.25 -19.98 2.39
C PRO A 59 -16.72 -18.54 2.11
N ASP A 60 -15.91 -17.78 1.37
CA ASP A 60 -16.19 -16.41 0.94
C ASP A 60 -16.54 -15.42 2.07
N LYS A 61 -16.09 -15.71 3.29
CA LYS A 61 -16.33 -14.88 4.48
C LYS A 61 -15.04 -14.43 5.14
N VAL A 62 -15.09 -13.24 5.72
CA VAL A 62 -14.08 -12.76 6.66
C VAL A 62 -14.49 -13.13 8.08
N TYR A 63 -13.53 -13.55 8.90
CA TYR A 63 -13.81 -13.90 10.31
C TYR A 63 -13.49 -12.77 11.30
N SER A 64 -13.09 -11.61 10.79
CA SER A 64 -12.83 -10.41 11.60
C SER A 64 -13.36 -9.18 10.90
N LEU A 65 -14.03 -8.32 11.66
CA LEU A 65 -14.43 -6.98 11.22
C LEU A 65 -13.40 -5.91 11.59
N LYS A 66 -12.19 -6.31 11.99
CA LYS A 66 -11.10 -5.38 12.33
C LYS A 66 -9.97 -5.50 11.34
N ALA A 67 -9.44 -4.35 10.93
CA ALA A 67 -8.26 -4.25 10.10
C ALA A 67 -7.45 -2.98 10.42
N CYS A 68 -6.25 -2.90 9.88
CA CYS A 68 -5.41 -1.72 10.01
C CYS A 68 -5.43 -0.97 8.67
N PHE A 69 -5.80 0.31 8.72
CA PHE A 69 -5.93 1.15 7.52
C PHE A 69 -4.93 2.30 7.55
N VAL A 70 -4.36 2.61 6.40
CA VAL A 70 -3.73 3.91 6.12
C VAL A 70 -4.86 4.82 5.66
N GLU A 71 -5.27 5.75 6.53
CA GLU A 71 -6.40 6.66 6.29
C GLU A 71 -5.88 8.05 5.90
N ASP A 72 -6.71 8.80 5.16
CA ASP A 72 -6.51 10.22 4.83
C ASP A 72 -5.15 10.55 4.19
N PHE A 73 -4.47 9.55 3.63
CA PHE A 73 -3.19 9.77 2.99
C PHE A 73 -3.37 10.49 1.65
N LYS A 74 -2.64 11.59 1.50
CA LYS A 74 -2.48 12.30 0.23
C LYS A 74 -1.00 12.47 -0.05
N LEU A 75 -0.59 12.09 -1.26
CA LEU A 75 0.78 12.31 -1.71
C LEU A 75 1.02 13.82 -1.89
N ASP A 76 2.03 14.36 -1.21
CA ASP A 76 2.53 15.69 -1.50
C ASP A 76 3.35 15.62 -2.80
N PRO A 77 2.96 16.32 -3.89
CA PRO A 77 3.66 16.29 -5.16
C PRO A 77 4.97 17.09 -5.14
N ALA A 78 5.24 17.89 -4.12
CA ALA A 78 6.43 18.73 -4.06
C ALA A 78 7.72 17.92 -4.20
N GLY A 79 8.59 18.36 -5.10
CA GLY A 79 9.86 17.70 -5.39
C GLY A 79 9.77 16.43 -6.28
N LEU A 80 8.58 16.06 -6.71
CA LEU A 80 8.39 15.08 -7.77
C LEU A 80 8.36 15.85 -9.10
N ASP A 81 9.26 15.49 -10.02
CA ASP A 81 9.28 16.08 -11.38
C ASP A 81 8.20 15.41 -12.27
N LEU A 82 6.96 15.48 -11.79
CA LEU A 82 5.77 14.90 -12.43
C LEU A 82 4.63 15.92 -12.44
N ARG A 83 3.83 15.89 -13.51
CA ARG A 83 2.63 16.73 -13.58
C ARG A 83 1.61 16.29 -12.53
N GLU A 84 1.05 17.24 -11.80
CA GLU A 84 0.05 16.99 -10.76
C GLU A 84 -1.15 16.20 -11.30
N SER A 85 -1.68 16.59 -12.46
CA SER A 85 -2.78 15.88 -13.13
C SER A 85 -2.46 14.44 -13.54
N PHE A 86 -1.18 14.08 -13.66
CA PHE A 86 -0.77 12.70 -13.85
C PHE A 86 -0.77 11.95 -12.51
N ILE A 87 -0.21 12.57 -11.46
CA ILE A 87 -0.17 12.00 -10.11
C ILE A 87 -1.60 11.70 -9.62
N GLU A 88 -2.53 12.63 -9.76
CA GLU A 88 -3.92 12.48 -9.32
C GLU A 88 -4.65 11.26 -9.94
N ARG A 89 -4.25 10.85 -11.13
CA ARG A 89 -4.84 9.68 -11.81
C ARG A 89 -4.18 8.36 -11.49
N LEU A 90 -3.08 8.38 -10.75
CA LEU A 90 -2.42 7.15 -10.32
C LEU A 90 -3.24 6.45 -9.24
N ASP A 91 -3.21 5.14 -9.27
CA ASP A 91 -3.75 4.34 -8.18
C ASP A 91 -3.04 4.65 -6.86
N GLN A 92 -3.77 4.56 -5.75
CA GLN A 92 -3.26 4.82 -4.40
C GLN A 92 -1.98 4.05 -4.08
N VAL A 93 -1.79 2.85 -4.61
CA VAL A 93 -0.58 2.06 -4.39
C VAL A 93 0.68 2.76 -4.89
N PHE A 94 0.59 3.49 -6.01
CA PHE A 94 1.72 4.28 -6.53
C PHE A 94 2.01 5.49 -5.65
N HIS A 95 0.99 6.14 -5.09
CA HIS A 95 1.17 7.23 -4.14
C HIS A 95 1.92 6.77 -2.89
N LEU A 96 1.54 5.62 -2.33
CA LEU A 96 2.20 5.04 -1.16
C LEU A 96 3.66 4.67 -1.47
N ALA A 97 3.91 4.04 -2.62
CA ALA A 97 5.26 3.67 -3.05
C ALA A 97 6.16 4.90 -3.26
N LEU A 98 5.65 5.93 -3.94
CA LEU A 98 6.39 7.20 -4.16
C LEU A 98 6.71 7.90 -2.84
N HIS A 99 5.75 7.93 -1.90
CA HIS A 99 5.95 8.53 -0.59
C HIS A 99 7.04 7.80 0.20
N ALA A 100 6.94 6.47 0.32
CA ALA A 100 7.92 5.67 1.05
C ALA A 100 9.32 5.76 0.42
N ALA A 101 9.41 5.69 -0.91
CA ALA A 101 10.68 5.84 -1.62
C ALA A 101 11.31 7.22 -1.41
N ARG A 102 10.50 8.30 -1.45
CA ARG A 102 10.97 9.67 -1.17
C ARG A 102 11.47 9.80 0.26
N GLN A 103 10.77 9.26 1.24
CA GLN A 103 11.24 9.27 2.63
C GLN A 103 12.57 8.55 2.78
N ALA A 104 12.70 7.34 2.22
CA ALA A 104 13.95 6.57 2.26
C ALA A 104 15.11 7.30 1.58
N PHE A 105 14.84 7.96 0.45
CA PHE A 105 15.84 8.76 -0.25
C PHE A 105 16.31 9.97 0.59
N LEU A 106 15.38 10.69 1.20
CA LEU A 106 15.70 11.84 2.06
C LEU A 106 16.45 11.41 3.33
N ASP A 107 16.08 10.29 3.92
CA ASP A 107 16.74 9.72 5.11
C ASP A 107 18.19 9.31 4.82
N SER A 108 18.48 8.86 3.59
CA SER A 108 19.82 8.46 3.18
C SER A 108 20.84 9.62 3.19
N GLN A 109 20.40 10.87 3.23
CA GLN A 109 21.20 12.08 3.17
C GLN A 109 22.12 12.19 1.95
N HIS A 110 21.98 11.30 0.95
CA HIS A 110 22.72 11.36 -0.28
C HIS A 110 22.19 12.49 -1.18
N LYS A 111 23.05 13.48 -1.45
CA LYS A 111 22.70 14.62 -2.31
C LYS A 111 22.69 14.26 -3.80
N THR A 112 23.41 13.22 -4.19
CA THR A 112 23.53 12.79 -5.58
C THR A 112 23.52 11.28 -5.68
N ILE A 113 22.79 10.76 -6.66
CA ILE A 113 22.80 9.34 -7.02
C ILE A 113 23.33 9.17 -8.45
N ASN A 114 24.14 8.15 -8.68
CA ASN A 114 24.51 7.76 -10.01
C ASN A 114 23.36 6.96 -10.64
N ARG A 115 22.53 7.64 -11.43
CA ARG A 115 21.33 7.03 -12.05
C ARG A 115 21.67 5.83 -12.93
N ALA A 116 22.84 5.82 -13.57
CA ALA A 116 23.27 4.69 -14.42
C ALA A 116 23.62 3.42 -13.61
N ARG A 117 23.81 3.56 -12.29
CA ARG A 117 24.16 2.46 -11.38
C ARG A 117 23.12 2.26 -10.29
N THR A 118 21.95 2.88 -10.42
CA THR A 118 20.85 2.79 -9.43
C THR A 118 19.70 2.05 -10.04
N GLY A 119 19.22 1.02 -9.35
CA GLY A 119 18.02 0.30 -9.70
C GLY A 119 16.91 0.59 -8.67
N VAL A 120 15.66 0.41 -9.10
CA VAL A 120 14.49 0.44 -8.24
C VAL A 120 13.83 -0.92 -8.30
N ILE A 121 13.62 -1.55 -7.14
CA ILE A 121 12.93 -2.83 -7.03
C ILE A 121 11.72 -2.63 -6.12
N ILE A 122 10.53 -2.91 -6.63
CA ILE A 122 9.28 -2.78 -5.90
C ILE A 122 8.61 -4.15 -5.84
N GLY A 123 8.34 -4.64 -4.64
CA GLY A 123 7.47 -5.78 -4.40
C GLY A 123 6.05 -5.30 -4.10
N ASN A 124 5.06 -5.88 -4.76
CA ASN A 124 3.66 -5.59 -4.50
C ASN A 124 2.84 -6.87 -4.49
N ILE A 125 1.96 -7.01 -3.51
CA ILE A 125 0.91 -8.03 -3.54
C ILE A 125 -0.24 -7.41 -4.33
N VAL A 126 -0.61 -8.04 -5.44
CA VAL A 126 -1.75 -7.62 -6.27
C VAL A 126 -3.04 -7.96 -5.51
N LEU A 127 -3.41 -7.10 -4.58
CA LEU A 127 -4.76 -7.07 -4.04
C LEU A 127 -5.58 -6.10 -4.89
N PRO A 128 -6.85 -6.41 -5.18
CA PRO A 128 -7.67 -5.51 -5.98
C PRO A 128 -7.82 -4.17 -5.25
N THR A 129 -7.30 -3.11 -5.86
CA THR A 129 -7.65 -1.73 -5.50
C THR A 129 -9.03 -1.42 -6.07
N ASP A 130 -9.66 -0.33 -5.63
CA ASP A 130 -10.96 0.08 -6.18
C ASP A 130 -10.88 0.31 -7.69
N ALA A 131 -9.77 0.90 -8.17
CA ALA A 131 -9.53 1.10 -9.60
C ALA A 131 -9.34 -0.23 -10.35
N ALA A 132 -8.55 -1.15 -9.81
CA ALA A 132 -8.35 -2.48 -10.40
C ALA A 132 -9.63 -3.32 -10.39
N SER A 133 -10.43 -3.20 -9.32
CA SER A 133 -11.73 -3.87 -9.22
C SER A 133 -12.75 -3.32 -10.21
N ALA A 134 -12.79 -2.00 -10.42
CA ALA A 134 -13.63 -1.36 -11.42
C ALA A 134 -13.23 -1.80 -12.84
N PHE A 135 -11.92 -1.76 -13.15
CA PHE A 135 -11.39 -2.21 -14.43
C PHE A 135 -11.72 -3.68 -14.70
N SER A 136 -11.54 -4.55 -13.69
CA SER A 136 -11.86 -5.97 -13.83
C SER A 136 -13.36 -6.21 -14.10
N ARG A 137 -14.23 -5.45 -13.45
CA ARG A 137 -15.68 -5.52 -13.72
C ARG A 137 -16.05 -5.08 -15.12
N GLU A 138 -15.43 -4.03 -15.64
CA GLU A 138 -15.72 -3.51 -16.96
C GLU A 138 -15.18 -4.40 -18.09
N THR A 139 -14.03 -5.05 -17.87
CA THR A 139 -13.31 -5.76 -18.93
C THR A 139 -13.42 -7.28 -18.83
N LEU A 140 -13.32 -7.84 -17.64
CA LEU A 140 -13.26 -9.29 -17.45
C LEU A 140 -14.63 -9.92 -17.19
N LEU A 141 -15.49 -9.25 -16.42
CA LEU A 141 -16.79 -9.80 -16.06
C LEU A 141 -17.67 -10.12 -17.29
N PRO A 142 -17.80 -9.24 -18.30
CA PRO A 142 -18.56 -9.55 -19.52
C PRO A 142 -18.02 -10.77 -20.28
N ALA A 143 -16.69 -10.95 -20.29
CA ALA A 143 -16.06 -12.11 -20.91
C ALA A 143 -16.36 -13.42 -20.16
N PHE A 144 -16.37 -13.37 -18.84
CA PHE A 144 -16.74 -14.53 -18.00
C PHE A 144 -18.22 -14.86 -18.14
N GLU A 145 -19.10 -13.87 -18.13
CA GLU A 145 -20.55 -14.09 -18.32
C GLU A 145 -20.85 -14.73 -19.68
N THR A 146 -20.20 -14.25 -20.74
CA THR A 146 -20.35 -14.83 -22.09
C THR A 146 -19.82 -16.26 -22.17
N ALA A 147 -18.81 -16.63 -21.39
CA ALA A 147 -18.24 -17.97 -21.38
C ALA A 147 -19.01 -18.96 -20.48
N ALA A 148 -19.79 -18.47 -19.52
CA ALA A 148 -20.51 -19.26 -18.54
C ALA A 148 -21.95 -19.58 -18.97
N PHE A 149 -22.50 -18.86 -19.93
CA PHE A 149 -23.87 -19.01 -20.46
C PHE A 149 -23.86 -19.16 -21.98
#